data_410c44daaf36af3a0d6898c591eeeae7
#
_entry.id   410c44daaf36af3a0d6898c591eeeae7
#
_cell.length_a   1.000
_cell.length_b   1.000
_cell.length_c   1.000
_cell.angle_alpha   90.00
_cell.angle_beta   90.00
_cell.angle_gamma   90.00
#
_symmetry.space_group_name_H-M   'P 1'
#
loop_
_entity.id
_entity.type
_entity.pdbx_description
1 polymer ?
#
loop_
_entity_poly.entity_id
_entity_poly.type
_entity_poly.pdbx_seq_one_letter_code
_entity_poly.pdbx_strand_id
1 'polypeptide(L)'
;HVEDENDSELKSFSLKRNKESLIPMIKDALKKRNNKIRIMASPWSPPAWMKTTGEMNFGGKLKDEHRETWADYYCKFIEHYEEENIPLWGISVQNEPEAKQTWDSCLYTAEEERDFIKNYLGPSLEKHNLINKKVIIWDHNRDIMVKRARTVLSDPDAAKYVWGTGFHWYCGNHFE
;
A
#
# COMPACT_ATOMS: atom_id res chain seq x y z
N HIS A 1 -10.02 -0.87 -8.87
CA HIS A 1 -9.38 -1.82 -9.77
C HIS A 1 -9.28 -1.22 -11.18
N VAL A 2 -8.16 -1.44 -11.87
CA VAL A 2 -7.90 -1.00 -13.25
C VAL A 2 -7.39 -2.19 -14.03
N GLU A 3 -8.10 -2.60 -15.08
CA GLU A 3 -7.78 -3.78 -15.88
C GLU A 3 -7.07 -3.43 -17.19
N ASP A 4 -7.28 -2.22 -17.70
CA ASP A 4 -6.69 -1.76 -18.97
C ASP A 4 -5.23 -1.33 -18.74
N GLU A 5 -4.30 -2.02 -19.38
CA GLU A 5 -2.87 -1.70 -19.33
C GLU A 5 -2.49 -0.36 -19.98
N ASN A 6 -3.37 0.19 -20.81
CA ASN A 6 -3.16 1.48 -21.46
C ASN A 6 -3.71 2.65 -20.64
N ASP A 7 -4.39 2.37 -19.51
CA ASP A 7 -4.98 3.39 -18.64
C ASP A 7 -3.98 3.89 -17.58
N SER A 8 -2.88 4.48 -18.01
CA SER A 8 -1.89 5.08 -17.11
C SER A 8 -2.43 6.25 -16.28
N GLU A 9 -3.50 6.90 -16.72
CA GLU A 9 -4.19 7.96 -15.97
C GLU A 9 -5.24 7.44 -15.00
N LEU A 10 -5.43 6.10 -14.92
CA LEU A 10 -6.39 5.43 -14.05
C LEU A 10 -7.84 5.95 -14.21
N LYS A 11 -8.25 6.28 -15.42
CA LYS A 11 -9.60 6.77 -15.73
C LYS A 11 -10.67 5.72 -15.51
N SER A 12 -10.33 4.45 -15.71
CA SER A 12 -11.20 3.30 -15.50
C SER A 12 -11.20 2.79 -14.05
N PHE A 13 -10.50 3.49 -13.13
CA PHE A 13 -10.47 3.07 -11.73
C PHE A 13 -11.86 2.93 -11.14
N SER A 14 -12.13 1.79 -10.51
CA SER A 14 -13.45 1.49 -9.97
C SER A 14 -13.40 0.71 -8.67
N LEU A 15 -14.23 1.11 -7.70
CA LEU A 15 -14.51 0.39 -6.47
C LEU A 15 -15.71 -0.56 -6.58
N LYS A 16 -16.20 -0.88 -7.79
CA LYS A 16 -17.41 -1.69 -7.97
C LYS A 16 -17.40 -2.96 -7.12
N ARG A 17 -16.33 -3.75 -7.18
CA ARG A 17 -16.19 -4.99 -6.37
C ARG A 17 -16.22 -4.72 -4.86
N ASN A 18 -15.59 -3.63 -4.41
CA ASN A 18 -15.56 -3.26 -3.00
C ASN A 18 -16.95 -2.82 -2.51
N LYS A 19 -17.75 -2.18 -3.38
CA LYS A 19 -19.13 -1.72 -3.08
C LYS A 19 -20.09 -2.87 -2.86
N GLU A 20 -19.82 -4.06 -3.40
CA GLU A 20 -20.67 -5.23 -3.26
C GLU A 20 -20.62 -5.87 -1.86
N SER A 21 -19.48 -5.78 -1.17
CA SER A 21 -19.28 -6.45 0.12
C SER A 21 -18.45 -5.67 1.13
N LEU A 22 -17.23 -5.29 0.77
CA LEU A 22 -16.26 -4.73 1.70
C LEU A 22 -16.67 -3.36 2.25
N ILE A 23 -17.09 -2.46 1.39
CA ILE A 23 -17.53 -1.11 1.78
C ILE A 23 -18.75 -1.15 2.70
N PRO A 24 -19.82 -1.92 2.43
CA PRO A 24 -20.94 -2.09 3.36
C PRO A 24 -20.53 -2.63 4.73
N MET A 25 -19.63 -3.62 4.75
CA MET A 25 -19.11 -4.20 6.00
C MET A 25 -18.34 -3.15 6.82
N ILE A 26 -17.46 -2.37 6.18
CA ILE A 26 -16.68 -1.32 6.85
C ILE A 26 -17.62 -0.24 7.40
N LYS A 27 -18.60 0.22 6.61
CA LYS A 27 -19.60 1.21 7.04
C LYS A 27 -20.39 0.73 8.26
N ASP A 28 -20.80 -0.54 8.29
CA ASP A 28 -21.49 -1.12 9.44
C ASP A 28 -20.61 -1.17 10.70
N ALA A 29 -19.35 -1.56 10.53
CA ALA A 29 -18.37 -1.54 11.63
C ALA A 29 -18.13 -0.12 12.16
N LEU A 30 -17.94 0.86 11.29
CA LEU A 30 -17.78 2.27 11.65
C LEU A 30 -19.01 2.78 12.43
N LYS A 31 -20.21 2.50 11.94
CA LYS A 31 -21.46 2.86 12.62
C LYS A 31 -21.56 2.26 14.02
N LYS A 32 -21.29 0.96 14.17
CA LYS A 32 -21.30 0.26 15.48
C LYS A 32 -20.29 0.81 16.48
N ARG A 33 -19.23 1.42 16.00
CA ARG A 33 -18.16 2.01 16.84
C ARG A 33 -18.18 3.55 16.87
N ASN A 34 -19.29 4.18 16.46
CA ASN A 34 -19.41 5.64 16.41
C ASN A 34 -18.22 6.31 15.70
N ASN A 35 -17.77 5.75 14.58
CA ASN A 35 -16.62 6.19 13.77
C ASN A 35 -15.27 6.21 14.52
N LYS A 36 -15.13 5.45 15.61
CA LYS A 36 -13.88 5.36 16.41
C LYS A 36 -12.99 4.20 15.96
N ILE A 37 -12.99 3.84 14.68
CA ILE A 37 -12.10 2.84 14.09
C ILE A 37 -11.14 3.56 13.14
N ARG A 38 -9.86 3.25 13.24
CA ARG A 38 -8.87 3.64 12.23
C ARG A 38 -8.81 2.55 11.18
N ILE A 39 -8.97 2.95 9.92
CA ILE A 39 -8.90 2.04 8.77
C ILE A 39 -7.56 2.23 8.08
N MET A 40 -6.82 1.16 7.92
CA MET A 40 -5.58 1.11 7.14
C MET A 40 -5.81 0.23 5.90
N ALA A 41 -5.29 0.66 4.77
CA ALA A 41 -5.26 -0.13 3.56
C ALA A 41 -3.87 -0.73 3.34
N SER A 42 -3.82 -2.00 2.98
CA SER A 42 -2.58 -2.72 2.69
C SER A 42 -2.72 -3.44 1.35
N PRO A 43 -1.99 -3.03 0.31
CA PRO A 43 -2.07 -3.68 -0.99
C PRO A 43 -1.30 -5.01 -0.98
N TRP A 44 -1.87 -6.02 -1.60
CA TRP A 44 -1.20 -7.32 -1.75
C TRP A 44 -0.50 -7.43 -3.10
N SER A 45 -1.03 -6.81 -4.14
CA SER A 45 -0.40 -6.74 -5.45
C SER A 45 -0.88 -5.52 -6.24
N PRO A 46 -0.02 -4.89 -7.04
CA PRO A 46 -0.46 -4.06 -8.16
C PRO A 46 -1.28 -4.88 -9.16
N PRO A 47 -2.06 -4.24 -10.06
CA PRO A 47 -2.65 -4.89 -11.22
C PRO A 47 -1.62 -5.72 -12.00
N ALA A 48 -2.06 -6.84 -12.57
CA ALA A 48 -1.17 -7.80 -13.25
C ALA A 48 -0.30 -7.15 -14.34
N TRP A 49 -0.85 -6.23 -15.11
CA TRP A 49 -0.14 -5.55 -16.20
C TRP A 49 1.01 -4.63 -15.70
N MET A 50 0.95 -4.16 -14.46
CA MET A 50 2.04 -3.37 -13.84
C MET A 50 3.19 -4.24 -13.34
N LYS A 51 3.07 -5.56 -13.35
CA LYS A 51 4.07 -6.47 -12.76
C LYS A 51 4.92 -7.18 -13.79
N THR A 52 6.15 -7.49 -13.40
CA THR A 52 7.12 -8.21 -14.23
C THR A 52 6.68 -9.62 -14.61
N THR A 53 5.81 -10.23 -13.82
CA THR A 53 5.23 -11.56 -14.07
C THR A 53 3.98 -11.52 -14.94
N GLY A 54 3.32 -10.37 -15.09
CA GLY A 54 2.01 -10.27 -15.73
C GLY A 54 0.87 -10.91 -14.93
N GLU A 55 1.09 -11.23 -13.66
CA GLU A 55 0.12 -11.88 -12.76
C GLU A 55 0.11 -11.19 -11.40
N MET A 56 -1.04 -11.17 -10.72
CA MET A 56 -1.14 -10.59 -9.37
C MET A 56 -0.52 -11.49 -8.30
N ASN A 57 -0.58 -12.80 -8.48
CA ASN A 57 0.01 -13.82 -7.60
C ASN A 57 1.48 -14.14 -7.97
N PHE A 58 2.07 -15.07 -7.22
CA PHE A 58 3.43 -15.61 -7.43
C PHE A 58 4.56 -14.57 -7.34
N GLY A 59 4.41 -13.52 -6.55
CA GLY A 59 5.44 -12.51 -6.36
C GLY A 59 5.62 -11.62 -7.61
N GLY A 60 6.83 -11.57 -8.17
CA GLY A 60 7.18 -10.60 -9.19
C GLY A 60 7.40 -9.20 -8.60
N LYS A 61 7.78 -8.26 -9.43
CA LYS A 61 8.07 -6.88 -9.04
C LYS A 61 7.20 -5.89 -9.81
N LEU A 62 6.99 -4.73 -9.24
CA LEU A 62 6.45 -3.58 -9.96
C LEU A 62 7.44 -3.18 -11.06
N LYS A 63 6.97 -3.02 -12.29
CA LYS A 63 7.78 -2.52 -13.41
C LYS A 63 8.10 -1.04 -13.20
N ASP A 64 9.29 -0.63 -13.63
CA ASP A 64 9.80 0.73 -13.42
C ASP A 64 8.90 1.79 -14.08
N GLU A 65 8.41 1.51 -15.28
CA GLU A 65 7.53 2.39 -16.05
C GLU A 65 6.15 2.62 -15.41
N HIS A 66 5.76 1.80 -14.43
CA HIS A 66 4.46 1.90 -13.75
C HIS A 66 4.55 2.42 -12.31
N ARG A 67 5.73 2.83 -11.85
CA ARG A 67 5.90 3.30 -10.45
C ARG A 67 5.07 4.56 -10.16
N GLU A 68 5.03 5.50 -11.07
CA GLU A 68 4.22 6.72 -10.91
C GLU A 68 2.72 6.38 -10.94
N THR A 69 2.29 5.59 -11.93
CA THR A 69 0.89 5.13 -12.02
C THR A 69 0.45 4.37 -10.77
N TRP A 70 1.33 3.53 -10.22
CA TRP A 70 1.03 2.79 -8.98
C TRP A 70 0.92 3.72 -7.78
N ALA A 71 1.76 4.75 -7.67
CA ALA A 71 1.66 5.76 -6.62
C ALA A 71 0.34 6.56 -6.72
N ASP A 72 -0.05 6.99 -7.91
CA ASP A 72 -1.34 7.65 -8.15
C ASP A 72 -2.53 6.72 -7.89
N TYR A 73 -2.37 5.40 -8.07
CA TYR A 73 -3.39 4.41 -7.70
C TYR A 73 -3.71 4.44 -6.20
N TYR A 74 -2.70 4.56 -5.32
CA TYR A 74 -2.94 4.73 -3.88
C TYR A 74 -3.76 5.98 -3.59
N CYS A 75 -3.44 7.09 -4.24
CA CYS A 75 -4.16 8.34 -4.06
C CYS A 75 -5.62 8.20 -4.48
N LYS A 76 -5.88 7.66 -5.66
CA LYS A 76 -7.25 7.38 -6.14
C LYS A 76 -8.02 6.42 -5.23
N PHE A 77 -7.35 5.39 -4.73
CA PHE A 77 -7.96 4.45 -3.79
C PHE A 77 -8.40 5.18 -2.50
N ILE A 78 -7.55 6.02 -1.94
CA ILE A 78 -7.85 6.80 -0.73
C ILE A 78 -9.03 7.74 -1.01
N GLU A 79 -8.96 8.54 -2.07
CA GLU A 79 -9.99 9.51 -2.45
C GLU A 79 -11.36 8.86 -2.61
N HIS A 80 -11.44 7.75 -3.35
CA HIS A 80 -12.70 7.05 -3.58
C HIS A 80 -13.27 6.38 -2.31
N TYR A 81 -12.42 5.95 -1.37
CA TYR A 81 -12.89 5.47 -0.06
C TYR A 81 -13.41 6.61 0.80
N GLU A 82 -12.79 7.79 0.73
CA GLU A 82 -13.27 8.99 1.44
C GLU A 82 -14.59 9.51 0.86
N GLU A 83 -14.78 9.45 -0.46
CA GLU A 83 -16.09 9.72 -1.11
C GLU A 83 -17.18 8.78 -0.60
N GLU A 84 -16.83 7.54 -0.25
CA GLU A 84 -17.73 6.59 0.39
C GLU A 84 -17.94 6.83 1.91
N ASN A 85 -17.41 7.93 2.46
CA ASN A 85 -17.40 8.24 3.89
C ASN A 85 -16.64 7.22 4.75
N ILE A 86 -15.57 6.64 4.19
CA ILE A 86 -14.64 5.77 4.89
C ILE A 86 -13.28 6.47 4.96
N PRO A 87 -12.99 7.22 6.03
CA PRO A 87 -11.72 7.93 6.16
C PRO A 87 -10.58 6.92 6.39
N LEU A 88 -9.66 6.81 5.42
CA LEU A 88 -8.46 6.01 5.59
C LEU A 88 -7.47 6.77 6.48
N TRP A 89 -7.05 6.15 7.57
CA TRP A 89 -6.04 6.68 8.47
C TRP A 89 -4.63 6.56 7.88
N GLY A 90 -4.36 5.45 7.20
CA GLY A 90 -3.05 5.16 6.64
C GLY A 90 -3.07 4.04 5.61
N ILE A 91 -1.92 3.84 5.02
CA ILE A 91 -1.63 2.81 4.01
C ILE A 91 -0.32 2.12 4.34
N SER A 92 -0.18 0.84 4.05
CA SER A 92 1.14 0.22 3.93
C SER A 92 1.64 0.30 2.48
N VAL A 93 2.96 0.31 2.31
CA VAL A 93 3.55 0.32 0.96
C VAL A 93 3.29 -1.00 0.26
N GLN A 94 3.43 -2.13 0.96
CA GLN A 94 3.18 -3.46 0.43
C GLN A 94 2.98 -4.44 1.59
N ASN A 95 1.93 -5.26 1.53
CA ASN A 95 1.81 -6.40 2.41
C ASN A 95 2.88 -7.44 2.07
N GLU A 96 3.63 -7.88 3.08
CA GLU A 96 4.62 -8.95 2.99
C GLU A 96 5.60 -8.84 1.79
N PRO A 97 6.39 -7.75 1.70
CA PRO A 97 7.18 -7.42 0.49
C PRO A 97 8.31 -8.42 0.17
N GLU A 98 8.60 -9.39 1.02
CA GLU A 98 9.57 -10.47 0.74
C GLU A 98 8.90 -11.83 0.48
N ALA A 99 7.56 -11.90 0.55
CA ALA A 99 6.83 -13.15 0.39
C ALA A 99 6.35 -13.36 -1.05
N LYS A 100 6.89 -14.41 -1.70
CA LYS A 100 6.35 -14.93 -2.95
C LYS A 100 5.26 -15.94 -2.63
N GLN A 101 4.01 -15.57 -2.85
CA GLN A 101 2.84 -16.37 -2.47
C GLN A 101 2.07 -16.89 -3.70
N THR A 102 1.28 -17.95 -3.51
CA THR A 102 0.36 -18.50 -4.53
C THR A 102 -0.90 -17.63 -4.71
N TRP A 103 -1.08 -16.65 -3.84
CA TRP A 103 -2.08 -15.58 -3.91
C TRP A 103 -1.42 -14.25 -4.27
N ASP A 104 -2.19 -13.17 -4.29
CA ASP A 104 -1.73 -11.83 -4.62
C ASP A 104 -0.51 -11.45 -3.75
N SER A 105 0.60 -11.13 -4.39
CA SER A 105 1.86 -10.77 -3.73
C SER A 105 2.77 -10.00 -4.68
N CYS A 106 3.59 -9.12 -4.13
CA CYS A 106 4.55 -8.33 -4.90
C CYS A 106 5.82 -8.13 -4.08
N LEU A 107 6.98 -8.31 -4.71
CA LEU A 107 8.26 -8.25 -4.03
C LEU A 107 8.88 -6.86 -4.11
N TYR A 108 9.39 -6.39 -2.96
CA TYR A 108 10.22 -5.20 -2.84
C TYR A 108 11.44 -5.51 -1.98
N THR A 109 12.63 -5.13 -2.41
CA THR A 109 13.77 -5.00 -1.49
C THR A 109 13.56 -3.78 -0.58
N ALA A 110 14.39 -3.64 0.46
CA ALA A 110 14.34 -2.47 1.33
C ALA A 110 14.65 -1.17 0.56
N GLU A 111 15.57 -1.26 -0.39
CA GLU A 111 15.97 -0.15 -1.26
C GLU A 111 14.86 0.21 -2.24
N GLU A 112 14.21 -0.78 -2.85
CA GLU A 112 13.07 -0.55 -3.76
C GLU A 112 11.88 0.08 -3.02
N GLU A 113 11.58 -0.35 -1.79
CA GLU A 113 10.55 0.24 -0.95
C GLU A 113 10.89 1.70 -0.59
N ARG A 114 12.14 1.96 -0.15
CA ARG A 114 12.64 3.30 0.11
C ARG A 114 12.51 4.22 -1.11
N ASP A 115 12.99 3.76 -2.26
CA ASP A 115 13.04 4.56 -3.49
C ASP A 115 11.63 4.80 -4.05
N PHE A 116 10.71 3.85 -3.90
CA PHE A 116 9.31 4.03 -4.25
C PHE A 116 8.64 5.09 -3.36
N ILE A 117 8.87 5.07 -2.06
CA ILE A 117 8.35 6.09 -1.13
C ILE A 117 8.89 7.46 -1.49
N LYS A 118 10.21 7.58 -1.64
CA LYS A 118 10.92 8.83 -1.86
C LYS A 118 10.54 9.50 -3.17
N ASN A 119 10.53 8.73 -4.26
CA ASN A 119 10.48 9.28 -5.62
C ASN A 119 9.07 9.29 -6.22
N TYR A 120 8.13 8.50 -5.68
CA TYR A 120 6.81 8.30 -6.27
C TYR A 120 5.68 8.47 -5.27
N LEU A 121 5.58 7.62 -4.24
CA LEU A 121 4.43 7.62 -3.34
C LEU A 121 4.33 8.92 -2.52
N GLY A 122 5.43 9.34 -1.91
CA GLY A 122 5.46 10.59 -1.13
C GLY A 122 5.08 11.81 -1.96
N PRO A 123 5.74 12.07 -3.11
CA PRO A 123 5.36 13.14 -4.02
C PRO A 123 3.92 13.07 -4.53
N SER A 124 3.40 11.86 -4.81
CA SER A 124 2.01 11.68 -5.23
C SER A 124 1.03 12.05 -4.11
N LEU A 125 1.31 11.65 -2.86
CA LEU A 125 0.51 12.05 -1.70
C LEU A 125 0.52 13.57 -1.48
N GLU A 126 1.65 14.25 -1.71
CA GLU A 126 1.72 15.72 -1.67
C GLU A 126 0.85 16.36 -2.76
N LYS A 127 1.00 15.90 -4.00
CA LYS A 127 0.24 16.38 -5.19
C LYS A 127 -1.28 16.27 -4.98
N HIS A 128 -1.74 15.20 -4.32
CA HIS A 128 -3.14 14.92 -4.04
C HIS A 128 -3.64 15.49 -2.69
N ASN A 129 -2.82 16.27 -1.97
CA ASN A 129 -3.14 16.78 -0.63
C ASN A 129 -3.45 15.68 0.41
N LEU A 130 -2.83 14.52 0.28
CA LEU A 130 -3.00 13.34 1.13
C LEU A 130 -1.81 13.09 2.08
N ILE A 131 -0.92 14.07 2.26
CA ILE A 131 0.29 13.94 3.09
C ILE A 131 0.00 13.65 4.59
N ASN A 132 -1.22 13.90 5.03
CA ASN A 132 -1.67 13.56 6.38
C ASN A 132 -1.88 12.05 6.59
N LYS A 133 -1.96 11.26 5.53
CA LYS A 133 -2.09 9.79 5.60
C LYS A 133 -0.82 9.16 6.15
N LYS A 134 -0.97 8.14 6.99
CA LYS A 134 0.16 7.47 7.63
C LYS A 134 0.71 6.40 6.71
N VAL A 135 1.93 6.60 6.23
CA VAL A 135 2.64 5.60 5.41
C VAL A 135 3.37 4.64 6.33
N ILE A 136 3.08 3.36 6.19
CA ILE A 136 3.64 2.27 6.97
C ILE A 136 4.52 1.44 6.06
N ILE A 137 5.74 1.19 6.51
CA ILE A 137 6.73 0.37 5.81
C ILE A 137 6.75 -1.06 6.36
N TRP A 138 7.34 -1.96 5.62
CA TRP A 138 7.57 -3.35 5.95
C TRP A 138 6.29 -4.21 5.94
N ASP A 139 5.37 -4.01 6.87
CA ASP A 139 4.10 -4.76 6.96
C ASP A 139 4.30 -6.29 6.77
N HIS A 140 5.27 -6.86 7.49
CA HIS A 140 5.71 -8.24 7.37
C HIS A 140 6.21 -8.81 8.72
N ASN A 141 6.92 -9.93 8.72
CA ASN A 141 7.36 -10.66 9.91
C ASN A 141 8.41 -9.92 10.72
N ARG A 142 8.60 -10.31 11.99
CA ARG A 142 9.41 -9.56 12.95
C ARG A 142 10.91 -9.74 12.82
N ASP A 143 11.35 -10.85 12.24
CA ASP A 143 12.76 -11.30 12.22
C ASP A 143 13.77 -10.29 11.66
N ILE A 144 13.44 -9.64 10.54
CA ILE A 144 14.31 -8.66 9.89
C ILE A 144 13.75 -7.24 9.87
N MET A 145 12.68 -6.99 10.61
CA MET A 145 11.99 -5.69 10.66
C MET A 145 12.93 -4.52 10.91
N VAL A 146 13.83 -4.65 11.89
CA VAL A 146 14.79 -3.57 12.24
C VAL A 146 15.74 -3.29 11.08
N LYS A 147 16.24 -4.32 10.40
CA LYS A 147 17.11 -4.16 9.24
C LYS A 147 16.40 -3.43 8.11
N ARG A 148 15.18 -3.83 7.79
CA ARG A 148 14.33 -3.20 6.76
C ARG A 148 14.05 -1.73 7.09
N ALA A 149 13.56 -1.47 8.29
CA ALA A 149 13.27 -0.12 8.76
C ALA A 149 14.51 0.79 8.71
N ARG A 150 15.67 0.29 9.14
CA ARG A 150 16.93 1.05 9.08
C ARG A 150 17.30 1.45 7.65
N THR A 151 17.17 0.55 6.68
CA THR A 151 17.46 0.86 5.26
C THR A 151 16.56 1.97 4.73
N VAL A 152 15.25 1.92 5.02
CA VAL A 152 14.31 2.95 4.55
C VAL A 152 14.51 4.26 5.30
N LEU A 153 14.61 4.23 6.63
CA LEU A 153 14.63 5.43 7.48
C LEU A 153 15.99 6.13 7.52
N SER A 154 17.09 5.49 7.05
CA SER A 154 18.38 6.16 6.92
C SER A 154 18.44 7.16 5.77
N ASP A 155 17.51 7.12 4.83
CA ASP A 155 17.35 8.14 3.80
C ASP A 155 16.33 9.20 4.28
N PRO A 156 16.77 10.44 4.57
CA PRO A 156 15.89 11.48 5.12
C PRO A 156 14.76 11.88 4.18
N ASP A 157 14.98 11.76 2.86
CA ASP A 157 13.96 12.10 1.86
C ASP A 157 12.85 11.05 1.77
N ALA A 158 13.13 9.80 2.11
CA ALA A 158 12.12 8.76 2.29
C ALA A 158 11.48 8.85 3.68
N ALA A 159 12.33 8.99 4.71
CA ALA A 159 11.90 8.97 6.11
C ALA A 159 10.85 10.05 6.44
N LYS A 160 10.91 11.23 5.81
CA LYS A 160 9.94 12.31 6.03
C LYS A 160 8.49 11.92 5.71
N TYR A 161 8.28 10.91 4.85
CA TYR A 161 6.95 10.40 4.48
C TYR A 161 6.48 9.24 5.37
N VAL A 162 7.40 8.56 6.06
CA VAL A 162 7.10 7.35 6.82
C VAL A 162 6.59 7.69 8.21
N TRP A 163 5.44 7.15 8.56
CA TRP A 163 4.89 7.27 9.91
C TRP A 163 5.42 6.19 10.86
N GLY A 164 5.63 4.97 10.37
CA GLY A 164 6.07 3.86 11.20
C GLY A 164 6.23 2.56 10.44
N THR A 165 6.59 1.51 11.20
CA THR A 165 6.81 0.15 10.69
C THR A 165 5.68 -0.76 11.14
N GLY A 166 5.01 -1.42 10.20
CA GLY A 166 4.05 -2.47 10.47
C GLY A 166 4.75 -3.81 10.66
N PHE A 167 4.18 -4.69 11.49
CA PHE A 167 4.70 -6.04 11.63
C PHE A 167 3.61 -7.09 11.88
N HIS A 168 3.86 -8.29 11.37
CA HIS A 168 3.04 -9.46 11.58
C HIS A 168 3.55 -10.28 12.76
N TRP A 169 2.74 -11.18 13.28
CA TRP A 169 3.04 -11.95 14.49
C TRP A 169 3.97 -13.16 14.29
N TYR A 170 4.36 -13.45 13.05
CA TYR A 170 5.24 -14.57 12.71
C TYR A 170 6.72 -14.30 13.02
N CYS A 171 7.53 -15.36 12.93
CA CYS A 171 9.00 -15.35 13.03
C CYS A 171 9.56 -14.87 14.37
N GLY A 172 9.08 -15.45 15.48
CA GLY A 172 9.68 -15.31 16.81
C GLY A 172 9.19 -14.10 17.63
N ASN A 173 9.85 -13.91 18.77
CA ASN A 173 9.45 -12.92 19.79
C ASN A 173 10.47 -11.76 19.91
N HIS A 174 10.87 -11.16 18.83
CA HIS A 174 11.86 -10.05 18.77
C HIS A 174 11.30 -8.76 19.41
N PHE A 175 11.06 -8.79 20.72
CA PHE A 175 10.53 -7.64 21.50
C PHE A 175 11.59 -6.91 22.33
N GLU A 176 12.86 -7.32 22.26
CA GLU A 176 14.00 -6.77 23.00
C GLU A 176 14.64 -5.59 22.26
#